data_e812f44302eda61afd8ecc6c8f2a72c6
#
_entry.id   e812f44302eda61afd8ecc6c8f2a72c6
#
_cell.length_a   1.000
_cell.length_b   1.000
_cell.length_c   1.000
_cell.angle_alpha   90.00
_cell.angle_beta   90.00
_cell.angle_gamma   90.00
#
_symmetry.space_group_name_H-M   'P 1'
#
loop_
_entity.id
_entity.type
_entity.pdbx_description
1 polymer ?
#
loop_
_entity_poly.entity_id
_entity_poly.type
_entity_poly.pdbx_seq_one_letter_code
_entity_poly.pdbx_strand_id
1 'polypeptide(L)'
;NVPNLVEWAKLKGIDVLGTSDFLHPLWFAELKSQLKDDGSGFLSYEADPTVKFVLTVEVASIYSHQGAVRRIHNVIFLPSFESVEKLQKALLAKHAKLSSDGRPIVGISSKDLLRMCLEIDQNVIFIPAHVWTPWFGIFGSQSGYDSLQDCFEDLTEYIYAIETGLSSDPAMNWRIKELDNRSIISCSDAHSLPNLGREATVIGEDIASGYSGLFRDIREQKIAY
;
A
#
# COMPACT_ATOMS: atom_id res chain seq x y z
N ASN A 1 -14.95 1.75 -11.66
CA ASN A 1 -15.48 0.38 -11.61
C ASN A 1 -14.45 -0.64 -12.07
N VAL A 2 -14.62 -1.91 -11.66
CA VAL A 2 -13.68 -3.00 -11.94
C VAL A 2 -13.46 -3.25 -13.44
N PRO A 3 -14.50 -3.30 -14.30
CA PRO A 3 -14.29 -3.51 -15.74
C PRO A 3 -13.33 -2.50 -16.39
N ASN A 4 -13.48 -1.22 -16.08
CA ASN A 4 -12.58 -0.19 -16.61
C ASN A 4 -11.15 -0.34 -16.11
N LEU A 5 -10.95 -0.77 -14.86
CA LEU A 5 -9.60 -1.07 -14.32
C LEU A 5 -8.95 -2.21 -15.09
N VAL A 6 -9.68 -3.28 -15.40
CA VAL A 6 -9.19 -4.40 -16.22
C VAL A 6 -8.77 -3.93 -17.61
N GLU A 7 -9.64 -3.18 -18.28
CA GLU A 7 -9.36 -2.65 -19.62
C GLU A 7 -8.07 -1.82 -19.64
N TRP A 8 -7.94 -0.87 -18.72
CA TRP A 8 -6.77 0.01 -18.67
C TRP A 8 -5.50 -0.70 -18.20
N ALA A 9 -5.59 -1.66 -17.27
CA ALA A 9 -4.45 -2.48 -16.88
C ALA A 9 -3.91 -3.26 -18.07
N LYS A 10 -4.77 -3.88 -18.89
CA LYS A 10 -4.38 -4.56 -20.13
C LYS A 10 -3.72 -3.62 -21.12
N LEU A 11 -4.30 -2.44 -21.35
CA LEU A 11 -3.72 -1.42 -22.25
C LEU A 11 -2.32 -0.97 -21.80
N LYS A 12 -2.05 -1.00 -20.50
CA LYS A 12 -0.77 -0.60 -19.90
C LYS A 12 0.20 -1.75 -19.66
N GLY A 13 -0.19 -3.00 -19.93
CA GLY A 13 0.63 -4.18 -19.68
C GLY A 13 0.84 -4.47 -18.20
N ILE A 14 -0.17 -4.20 -17.37
CA ILE A 14 -0.13 -4.47 -15.93
C ILE A 14 -0.76 -5.82 -15.65
N ASP A 15 0.00 -6.73 -15.05
CA ASP A 15 -0.45 -8.09 -14.72
C ASP A 15 -1.19 -8.14 -13.36
N VAL A 16 -0.71 -7.35 -12.39
CA VAL A 16 -1.29 -7.26 -11.04
C VAL A 16 -1.56 -5.80 -10.69
N LEU A 17 -2.81 -5.48 -10.36
CA LEU A 17 -3.26 -4.14 -10.03
C LEU A 17 -3.74 -4.04 -8.58
N GLY A 18 -3.29 -3.04 -7.84
CA GLY A 18 -3.86 -2.68 -6.55
C GLY A 18 -5.30 -2.16 -6.71
N THR A 19 -6.21 -2.63 -5.84
CA THR A 19 -7.62 -2.20 -5.89
C THR A 19 -7.81 -0.75 -5.48
N SER A 20 -6.85 -0.18 -4.72
CA SER A 20 -7.02 1.09 -4.02
C SER A 20 -8.27 1.12 -3.12
N ASP A 21 -8.33 2.04 -2.21
CA ASP A 21 -9.50 2.49 -1.42
C ASP A 21 -10.41 1.40 -0.83
N PHE A 22 -9.90 0.20 -0.55
CA PHE A 22 -10.73 -0.88 0.00
C PHE A 22 -11.41 -0.52 1.34
N LEU A 23 -10.97 0.55 2.01
CA LEU A 23 -11.64 1.02 3.23
C LEU A 23 -12.96 1.74 2.97
N HIS A 24 -13.18 2.27 1.75
CA HIS A 24 -14.42 2.95 1.41
C HIS A 24 -15.58 1.94 1.26
N PRO A 25 -16.69 2.07 2.04
CA PRO A 25 -17.71 1.02 2.10
C PRO A 25 -18.35 0.65 0.76
N LEU A 26 -18.66 1.66 -0.08
CA LEU A 26 -19.29 1.41 -1.39
C LEU A 26 -18.33 0.73 -2.35
N TRP A 27 -17.05 1.17 -2.38
CA TRP A 27 -16.05 0.55 -3.23
C TRP A 27 -15.75 -0.88 -2.77
N PHE A 28 -15.61 -1.09 -1.47
CA PHE A 28 -15.41 -2.42 -0.90
C PHE A 28 -16.56 -3.39 -1.25
N ALA A 29 -17.80 -2.91 -1.18
CA ALA A 29 -18.96 -3.71 -1.60
C ALA A 29 -18.91 -4.07 -3.10
N GLU A 30 -18.49 -3.14 -3.96
CA GLU A 30 -18.28 -3.39 -5.39
C GLU A 30 -17.18 -4.42 -5.61
N LEU A 31 -16.02 -4.28 -4.96
CA LEU A 31 -14.92 -5.25 -5.04
C LEU A 31 -15.37 -6.66 -4.67
N LYS A 32 -16.07 -6.81 -3.53
CA LYS A 32 -16.61 -8.11 -3.10
C LYS A 32 -17.63 -8.73 -4.06
N SER A 33 -18.39 -7.89 -4.74
CA SER A 33 -19.41 -8.37 -5.70
C SER A 33 -18.82 -8.82 -7.03
N GLN A 34 -17.71 -8.22 -7.47
CA GLN A 34 -17.16 -8.41 -8.81
C GLN A 34 -15.86 -9.23 -8.83
N LEU A 35 -15.08 -9.20 -7.77
CA LEU A 35 -13.82 -9.93 -7.71
C LEU A 35 -13.96 -11.23 -6.93
N LYS A 36 -13.28 -12.26 -7.40
CA LYS A 36 -13.22 -13.59 -6.78
C LYS A 36 -11.79 -13.96 -6.45
N ASP A 37 -11.60 -14.51 -5.26
CA ASP A 37 -10.35 -15.13 -4.85
C ASP A 37 -10.26 -16.51 -5.49
N ASP A 38 -9.15 -16.81 -6.14
CA ASP A 38 -8.85 -18.12 -6.73
C ASP A 38 -8.11 -19.06 -5.75
N GLY A 39 -7.99 -18.65 -4.50
CA GLY A 39 -7.25 -19.35 -3.45
C GLY A 39 -5.78 -18.97 -3.35
N SER A 40 -5.29 -18.10 -4.24
CA SER A 40 -3.91 -17.57 -4.21
C SER A 40 -3.77 -16.30 -3.36
N GLY A 41 -4.89 -15.72 -2.90
CA GLY A 41 -4.92 -14.40 -2.27
C GLY A 41 -4.84 -13.24 -3.27
N PHE A 42 -4.73 -13.53 -4.57
CA PHE A 42 -5.05 -12.58 -5.63
C PHE A 42 -6.51 -12.73 -6.02
N LEU A 43 -7.08 -11.64 -6.46
CA LEU A 43 -8.46 -11.59 -6.91
C LEU A 43 -8.50 -11.47 -8.43
N SER A 44 -9.57 -11.98 -9.04
CA SER A 44 -9.81 -11.89 -10.49
C SER A 44 -11.21 -11.39 -10.76
N TYR A 45 -11.37 -10.60 -11.83
CA TYR A 45 -12.67 -10.28 -12.38
C TYR A 45 -13.18 -11.46 -13.20
N GLU A 46 -14.33 -12.03 -12.83
CA GLU A 46 -14.82 -13.30 -13.39
C GLU A 46 -15.05 -13.22 -14.92
N ALA A 47 -15.48 -12.06 -15.41
CA ALA A 47 -15.74 -11.87 -16.86
C ALA A 47 -14.45 -11.71 -17.69
N ASP A 48 -13.34 -11.30 -17.06
CA ASP A 48 -12.01 -11.20 -17.69
C ASP A 48 -10.91 -11.40 -16.63
N PRO A 49 -10.43 -12.63 -16.42
CA PRO A 49 -9.47 -12.96 -15.37
C PRO A 49 -8.00 -12.69 -15.72
N THR A 50 -7.74 -12.01 -16.84
CA THR A 50 -6.38 -11.78 -17.34
C THR A 50 -5.55 -10.88 -16.43
N VAL A 51 -6.19 -9.92 -15.73
CA VAL A 51 -5.54 -9.06 -14.74
C VAL A 51 -5.87 -9.57 -13.35
N LYS A 52 -4.84 -9.70 -12.52
CA LYS A 52 -5.00 -10.01 -11.10
C LYS A 52 -5.12 -8.73 -10.28
N PHE A 53 -5.83 -8.82 -9.18
CA PHE A 53 -5.96 -7.72 -8.23
C PHE A 53 -5.41 -8.11 -6.86
N VAL A 54 -4.82 -7.13 -6.19
CA VAL A 54 -4.44 -7.21 -4.78
C VAL A 54 -5.16 -6.12 -4.01
N LEU A 55 -5.66 -6.46 -2.82
CA LEU A 55 -6.36 -5.49 -1.97
C LEU A 55 -5.39 -4.47 -1.41
N THR A 56 -5.57 -3.19 -1.78
CA THR A 56 -4.72 -2.08 -1.35
C THR A 56 -5.53 -0.89 -0.88
N VAL A 57 -4.94 -0.09 -0.01
CA VAL A 57 -5.44 1.23 0.38
C VAL A 57 -4.28 2.13 0.73
N GLU A 58 -4.42 3.43 0.49
CA GLU A 58 -3.56 4.45 1.07
C GLU A 58 -4.27 5.13 2.23
N VAL A 59 -3.60 5.24 3.38
CA VAL A 59 -4.11 5.85 4.61
C VAL A 59 -3.22 7.01 5.03
N ALA A 60 -3.83 8.16 5.34
CA ALA A 60 -3.13 9.32 5.90
C ALA A 60 -3.15 9.27 7.42
N SER A 61 -2.00 9.07 8.05
CA SER A 61 -1.80 9.21 9.49
C SER A 61 -1.44 10.67 9.81
N ILE A 62 -2.27 11.33 10.62
CA ILE A 62 -2.01 12.71 11.09
C ILE A 62 -2.06 12.71 12.62
N TYR A 63 -0.94 12.97 13.26
CA TYR A 63 -0.77 12.86 14.71
C TYR A 63 0.34 13.76 15.24
N SER A 64 0.41 13.92 16.56
CA SER A 64 1.52 14.63 17.22
C SER A 64 2.52 13.62 17.76
N HIS A 65 3.82 13.81 17.43
CA HIS A 65 4.90 12.99 17.93
C HIS A 65 6.18 13.81 18.06
N GLN A 66 6.88 13.67 19.19
CA GLN A 66 8.13 14.39 19.49
C GLN A 66 7.99 15.92 19.30
N GLY A 67 6.88 16.50 19.76
CA GLY A 67 6.62 17.94 19.73
C GLY A 67 6.26 18.52 18.35
N ALA A 68 6.11 17.68 17.32
CA ALA A 68 5.74 18.10 15.97
C ALA A 68 4.47 17.41 15.48
N VAL A 69 3.76 18.05 14.56
CA VAL A 69 2.66 17.42 13.83
C VAL A 69 3.24 16.60 12.69
N ARG A 70 3.01 15.30 12.72
CA ARG A 70 3.44 14.35 11.69
C ARG A 70 2.28 14.06 10.75
N ARG A 71 2.58 13.95 9.47
CA ARG A 71 1.65 13.59 8.41
C ARG A 71 2.34 12.59 7.49
N ILE A 72 1.88 11.35 7.50
CA ILE A 72 2.50 10.26 6.75
C ILE A 72 1.42 9.50 5.98
N HIS A 73 1.67 9.27 4.70
CA HIS A 73 0.87 8.34 3.91
C HIS A 73 1.48 6.95 3.95
N ASN A 74 0.62 5.96 4.10
CA ASN A 74 1.01 4.56 4.14
C ASN A 74 0.13 3.77 3.18
N VAL A 75 0.73 3.01 2.29
CA VAL A 75 0.04 2.03 1.45
C VAL A 75 0.02 0.70 2.18
N ILE A 76 -1.16 0.12 2.29
CA ILE A 76 -1.40 -1.13 3.01
C ILE A 76 -1.96 -2.14 2.03
N PHE A 77 -1.35 -3.33 1.98
CA PHE A 77 -1.84 -4.48 1.23
C PHE A 77 -2.35 -5.52 2.22
N LEU A 78 -3.49 -6.10 1.93
CA LEU A 78 -4.06 -7.18 2.74
C LEU A 78 -4.39 -8.40 1.88
N PRO A 79 -4.21 -9.63 2.42
CA PRO A 79 -4.35 -10.86 1.65
C PRO A 79 -5.80 -11.28 1.39
N SER A 80 -6.77 -10.72 2.13
CA SER A 80 -8.15 -11.20 2.07
C SER A 80 -9.19 -10.14 2.39
N PHE A 81 -10.41 -10.33 1.91
CA PHE A 81 -11.55 -9.51 2.30
C PHE A 81 -11.82 -9.55 3.81
N GLU A 82 -11.58 -10.69 4.45
CA GLU A 82 -11.75 -10.85 5.91
C GLU A 82 -10.78 -9.92 6.67
N SER A 83 -9.51 -9.86 6.26
CA SER A 83 -8.51 -8.96 6.86
C SER A 83 -8.91 -7.49 6.67
N VAL A 84 -9.48 -7.13 5.52
CA VAL A 84 -10.03 -5.77 5.29
C VAL A 84 -11.18 -5.47 6.23
N GLU A 85 -12.14 -6.38 6.40
CA GLU A 85 -13.29 -6.17 7.32
C GLU A 85 -12.82 -5.98 8.77
N LYS A 86 -11.80 -6.73 9.20
CA LYS A 86 -11.20 -6.55 10.52
C LYS A 86 -10.55 -5.17 10.66
N LEU A 87 -9.81 -4.71 9.64
CA LEU A 87 -9.19 -3.38 9.64
C LEU A 87 -10.24 -2.26 9.63
N GLN A 88 -11.28 -2.37 8.81
CA GLN A 88 -12.40 -1.41 8.81
C GLN A 88 -13.02 -1.29 10.21
N LYS A 89 -13.32 -2.43 10.85
CA LYS A 89 -13.89 -2.47 12.20
C LYS A 89 -12.96 -1.82 13.24
N ALA A 90 -11.66 -2.11 13.18
CA ALA A 90 -10.68 -1.55 14.11
C ALA A 90 -10.54 -0.03 13.94
N LEU A 91 -10.51 0.46 12.70
CA LEU A 91 -10.42 1.90 12.41
C LEU A 91 -11.71 2.64 12.80
N LEU A 92 -12.89 2.06 12.57
CA LEU A 92 -14.17 2.63 13.01
C LEU A 92 -14.23 2.75 14.54
N ALA A 93 -13.69 1.76 15.28
CA ALA A 93 -13.57 1.83 16.74
C ALA A 93 -12.63 2.96 17.23
N LYS A 94 -11.74 3.45 16.35
CA LYS A 94 -10.89 4.63 16.54
C LYS A 94 -11.50 5.92 15.96
N HIS A 95 -12.79 5.90 15.62
CA HIS A 95 -13.54 7.01 15.05
C HIS A 95 -13.04 7.50 13.68
N ALA A 96 -12.36 6.65 12.92
CA ALA A 96 -11.97 6.97 11.54
C ALA A 96 -13.21 7.12 10.64
N LYS A 97 -13.18 8.09 9.74
CA LYS A 97 -14.23 8.33 8.75
C LYS A 97 -13.88 7.63 7.45
N LEU A 98 -14.41 6.42 7.24
CA LEU A 98 -14.07 5.59 6.07
C LEU A 98 -14.92 5.89 4.82
N SER A 99 -16.02 6.62 4.98
CA SER A 99 -16.93 7.01 3.89
C SER A 99 -16.64 8.39 3.32
N SER A 100 -15.54 9.02 3.73
CA SER A 100 -15.12 10.30 3.17
C SER A 100 -14.59 10.07 1.75
N ASP A 101 -14.84 11.03 0.86
CA ASP A 101 -14.26 11.04 -0.46
C ASP A 101 -12.71 11.14 -0.38
N GLY A 102 -12.04 10.30 -1.13
CA GLY A 102 -10.59 10.19 -1.12
C GLY A 102 -10.03 9.31 0.00
N ARG A 103 -8.72 9.46 0.23
CA ARG A 103 -7.98 8.62 1.20
C ARG A 103 -8.40 8.91 2.64
N PRO A 104 -8.62 7.87 3.47
CA PRO A 104 -9.03 8.06 4.85
C PRO A 104 -7.91 8.68 5.69
N ILE A 105 -8.29 9.68 6.50
CA ILE A 105 -7.40 10.32 7.47
C ILE A 105 -7.67 9.69 8.83
N VAL A 106 -6.60 9.23 9.47
CA VAL A 106 -6.65 8.65 10.81
C VAL A 106 -5.81 9.47 11.80
N GLY A 107 -6.34 9.62 13.01
CA GLY A 107 -5.66 10.34 14.10
C GLY A 107 -4.72 9.44 14.92
N ILE A 108 -4.18 8.35 14.33
CA ILE A 108 -3.24 7.43 14.97
C ILE A 108 -1.89 7.46 14.27
N SER A 109 -0.84 7.14 15.00
CA SER A 109 0.51 7.12 14.42
C SER A 109 0.65 6.04 13.36
N SER A 110 1.59 6.23 12.41
CA SER A 110 1.92 5.18 11.43
C SER A 110 2.39 3.89 12.12
N LYS A 111 3.11 4.00 13.23
CA LYS A 111 3.50 2.87 14.07
C LYS A 111 2.28 2.11 14.63
N ASP A 112 1.31 2.82 15.21
CA ASP A 112 0.11 2.18 15.78
C ASP A 112 -0.79 1.59 14.69
N LEU A 113 -0.85 2.23 13.51
CA LEU A 113 -1.54 1.69 12.34
C LEU A 113 -0.88 0.40 11.87
N LEU A 114 0.45 0.36 11.78
CA LEU A 114 1.21 -0.86 11.45
C LEU A 114 0.97 -1.96 12.48
N ARG A 115 1.02 -1.65 13.78
CA ARG A 115 0.73 -2.61 14.84
C ARG A 115 -0.67 -3.21 14.69
N MET A 116 -1.68 -2.37 14.46
CA MET A 116 -3.05 -2.82 14.21
C MET A 116 -3.14 -3.76 13.02
N CYS A 117 -2.46 -3.45 11.92
CA CYS A 117 -2.44 -4.30 10.73
C CYS A 117 -1.78 -5.66 11.01
N LEU A 118 -0.64 -5.68 11.73
CA LEU A 118 0.07 -6.91 12.11
C LEU A 118 -0.76 -7.79 13.07
N GLU A 119 -1.54 -7.20 13.97
CA GLU A 119 -2.47 -7.94 14.84
C GLU A 119 -3.62 -8.59 14.05
N ILE A 120 -4.00 -8.01 12.93
CA ILE A 120 -5.05 -8.53 12.04
C ILE A 120 -4.51 -9.62 11.14
N ASP A 121 -3.35 -9.39 10.54
CA ASP A 121 -2.71 -10.32 9.62
C ASP A 121 -1.19 -10.09 9.57
N GLN A 122 -0.42 -11.13 9.89
CA GLN A 122 1.05 -11.06 9.88
C GLN A 122 1.65 -10.97 8.47
N ASN A 123 0.86 -11.25 7.43
CA ASN A 123 1.27 -11.13 6.04
C ASN A 123 0.89 -9.76 5.44
N VAL A 124 0.56 -8.78 6.26
CA VAL A 124 0.35 -7.41 5.79
C VAL A 124 1.63 -6.88 5.13
N ILE A 125 1.48 -6.24 3.98
CA ILE A 125 2.55 -5.43 3.39
C ILE A 125 2.21 -3.97 3.71
N PHE A 126 3.09 -3.33 4.47
CA PHE A 126 2.89 -1.95 4.92
C PHE A 126 4.05 -1.10 4.40
N ILE A 127 3.74 -0.10 3.58
CA ILE A 127 4.73 0.65 2.81
C ILE A 127 4.51 2.15 3.02
N PRO A 128 5.49 2.88 3.57
CA PRO A 128 5.48 4.34 3.52
C PRO A 128 5.43 4.81 2.07
N ALA A 129 4.41 5.62 1.74
CA ALA A 129 4.16 6.10 0.39
C ALA A 129 5.02 7.31 0.04
N HIS A 130 5.38 7.46 -1.26
CA HIS A 130 6.07 8.64 -1.83
C HIS A 130 6.98 9.35 -0.82
N VAL A 131 7.97 8.60 -0.31
CA VAL A 131 8.71 8.90 0.93
C VAL A 131 9.40 10.27 0.98
N TRP A 132 9.67 10.92 -0.17
CA TRP A 132 10.35 12.20 -0.27
C TRP A 132 9.43 13.40 -0.56
N THR A 133 8.12 13.21 -0.65
CA THR A 133 7.24 14.36 -0.75
C THR A 133 7.37 15.23 0.50
N PRO A 134 7.49 16.59 0.38
CA PRO A 134 7.68 17.47 1.53
C PRO A 134 6.62 17.31 2.61
N TRP A 135 5.37 17.12 2.22
CA TRP A 135 4.24 16.78 3.06
C TRP A 135 3.85 15.33 2.82
N PHE A 136 3.46 14.64 3.86
CA PHE A 136 2.99 13.25 3.86
C PHE A 136 4.02 12.17 3.50
N GLY A 137 5.22 12.53 3.07
CA GLY A 137 6.33 11.59 2.93
C GLY A 137 7.04 11.35 4.26
N ILE A 138 7.49 10.12 4.51
CA ILE A 138 8.18 9.80 5.77
C ILE A 138 9.50 10.54 5.92
N PHE A 139 10.22 10.83 4.84
CA PHE A 139 11.42 11.68 4.82
C PHE A 139 11.14 13.12 4.40
N GLY A 140 9.85 13.49 4.40
CA GLY A 140 9.39 14.81 3.98
C GLY A 140 9.83 15.91 4.94
N SER A 141 10.44 16.97 4.41
CA SER A 141 11.00 18.09 5.17
C SER A 141 10.00 18.87 6.03
N GLN A 142 8.69 18.75 5.74
CA GLN A 142 7.65 19.53 6.42
C GLN A 142 6.92 18.73 7.51
N SER A 143 6.81 17.44 7.38
CA SER A 143 6.01 16.64 8.32
C SER A 143 6.52 15.22 8.55
N GLY A 144 7.67 14.89 7.98
CA GLY A 144 8.28 13.57 8.08
C GLY A 144 9.23 13.40 9.27
N TYR A 145 10.09 12.42 9.15
CA TYR A 145 11.12 12.01 10.10
C TYR A 145 12.47 11.95 9.40
N ASP A 146 13.55 11.88 10.19
CA ASP A 146 14.90 11.69 9.66
C ASP A 146 15.20 10.21 9.35
N SER A 147 14.44 9.28 9.94
CA SER A 147 14.62 7.84 9.73
C SER A 147 13.31 7.05 9.87
N LEU A 148 13.27 5.83 9.32
CA LEU A 148 12.19 4.87 9.58
C LEU A 148 12.14 4.50 11.07
N GLN A 149 13.30 4.39 11.71
CA GLN A 149 13.41 4.08 13.13
C GLN A 149 12.73 5.14 14.01
N ASP A 150 12.81 6.41 13.68
CA ASP A 150 12.13 7.49 14.41
C ASP A 150 10.61 7.42 14.30
N CYS A 151 10.11 6.89 13.19
CA CYS A 151 8.67 6.76 12.93
C CYS A 151 8.08 5.46 13.50
N PHE A 152 8.74 4.32 13.25
CA PHE A 152 8.21 2.99 13.54
C PHE A 152 8.80 2.34 14.78
N GLU A 153 9.92 2.85 15.32
CA GLU A 153 10.60 2.38 16.52
C GLU A 153 10.86 0.85 16.49
N ASP A 154 10.30 0.09 17.46
CA ASP A 154 10.39 -1.37 17.57
C ASP A 154 9.71 -2.14 16.42
N LEU A 155 8.89 -1.48 15.61
CA LEU A 155 8.23 -2.08 14.45
C LEU A 155 8.95 -1.80 13.11
N THR A 156 10.09 -1.14 13.11
CA THR A 156 10.85 -0.80 11.91
C THR A 156 11.24 -2.03 11.08
N GLU A 157 11.46 -3.18 11.73
CA GLU A 157 11.78 -4.44 11.05
C GLU A 157 10.65 -4.99 10.16
N TYR A 158 9.41 -4.57 10.38
CA TYR A 158 8.24 -4.96 9.60
C TYR A 158 7.99 -4.06 8.38
N ILE A 159 8.79 -3.01 8.20
CA ILE A 159 8.77 -2.20 6.99
C ILE A 159 9.72 -2.85 5.98
N TYR A 160 9.17 -3.63 5.05
CA TYR A 160 9.96 -4.38 4.05
C TYR A 160 10.24 -3.58 2.79
N ALA A 161 9.48 -2.53 2.54
CA ALA A 161 9.62 -1.68 1.37
C ALA A 161 9.32 -0.21 1.66
N ILE A 162 9.81 0.65 0.78
CA ILE A 162 9.39 2.05 0.65
C ILE A 162 8.94 2.31 -0.78
N GLU A 163 8.13 3.34 -0.96
CA GLU A 163 7.68 3.76 -2.29
C GLU A 163 8.33 5.09 -2.70
N THR A 164 8.89 5.09 -3.93
CA THR A 164 9.58 6.27 -4.47
C THR A 164 8.64 7.46 -4.66
N GLY A 165 7.44 7.21 -5.17
CA GLY A 165 6.57 8.25 -5.71
C GLY A 165 7.22 8.99 -6.88
N LEU A 166 6.51 9.98 -7.41
CA LEU A 166 7.02 10.81 -8.52
C LEU A 166 8.12 11.81 -8.11
N SER A 167 8.49 11.85 -6.83
CA SER A 167 9.45 12.82 -6.26
C SER A 167 10.84 12.24 -6.00
N SER A 168 11.04 10.95 -6.20
CA SER A 168 12.34 10.29 -6.06
C SER A 168 12.47 9.10 -6.99
N ASP A 169 13.69 8.60 -7.12
CA ASP A 169 14.03 7.38 -7.86
C ASP A 169 14.81 6.40 -6.97
N PRO A 170 15.04 5.16 -7.41
CA PRO A 170 15.81 4.18 -6.65
C PRO A 170 17.22 4.67 -6.31
N ALA A 171 17.91 5.33 -7.22
CA ALA A 171 19.29 5.81 -7.01
C ALA A 171 19.37 6.86 -5.89
N MET A 172 18.37 7.71 -5.73
CA MET A 172 18.26 8.64 -4.62
C MET A 172 18.12 7.87 -3.28
N ASN A 173 17.29 6.85 -3.27
CA ASN A 173 17.01 6.05 -2.07
C ASN A 173 18.17 5.15 -1.67
N TRP A 174 18.96 4.61 -2.59
CA TRP A 174 20.15 3.78 -2.29
C TRP A 174 21.23 4.55 -1.53
N ARG A 175 21.16 5.87 -1.44
CA ARG A 175 22.09 6.67 -0.63
C ARG A 175 21.78 6.62 0.86
N ILE A 176 20.64 6.06 1.26
CA ILE A 176 20.18 5.96 2.63
C ILE A 176 20.47 4.55 3.14
N LYS A 177 21.47 4.41 4.01
CA LYS A 177 21.92 3.11 4.53
C LYS A 177 20.80 2.30 5.19
N GLU A 178 19.86 2.95 5.85
CA GLU A 178 18.71 2.29 6.48
C GLU A 178 17.83 1.55 5.46
N LEU A 179 17.91 1.93 4.18
CA LEU A 179 17.14 1.32 3.10
C LEU A 179 17.85 0.17 2.38
N ASP A 180 19.10 -0.15 2.74
CA ASP A 180 19.89 -1.23 2.11
C ASP A 180 19.18 -2.60 2.18
N ASN A 181 18.38 -2.82 3.23
CA ASN A 181 17.61 -4.06 3.44
C ASN A 181 16.10 -3.85 3.21
N ARG A 182 15.72 -2.94 2.33
CA ARG A 182 14.33 -2.64 1.99
C ARG A 182 14.15 -2.70 0.48
N SER A 183 13.04 -3.27 0.03
CA SER A 183 12.63 -3.14 -1.36
C SER A 183 12.28 -1.70 -1.68
N ILE A 184 12.67 -1.24 -2.86
CA ILE A 184 12.28 0.07 -3.35
C ILE A 184 11.28 -0.17 -4.47
N ILE A 185 10.04 0.24 -4.26
CA ILE A 185 8.97 0.07 -5.22
C ILE A 185 8.50 1.41 -5.77
N SER A 186 7.86 1.36 -6.92
CA SER A 186 7.19 2.51 -7.52
C SER A 186 5.76 2.14 -7.84
N CYS A 187 4.82 2.99 -7.41
CA CYS A 187 3.41 2.87 -7.71
C CYS A 187 2.95 4.10 -8.50
N SER A 188 1.89 3.94 -9.28
CA SER A 188 1.45 5.02 -10.16
C SER A 188 0.78 6.19 -9.43
N ASP A 189 0.33 6.02 -8.19
CA ASP A 189 -0.47 7.02 -7.46
C ASP A 189 -1.56 7.64 -8.38
N ALA A 190 -2.27 6.77 -9.09
CA ALA A 190 -3.15 7.15 -10.18
C ALA A 190 -4.51 7.61 -9.66
N HIS A 191 -4.87 8.87 -9.91
CA HIS A 191 -6.18 9.44 -9.63
C HIS A 191 -7.10 9.44 -10.86
N SER A 192 -6.67 8.80 -11.94
CA SER A 192 -7.46 8.61 -13.15
C SER A 192 -6.94 7.42 -13.97
N LEU A 193 -7.80 6.80 -14.75
CA LEU A 193 -7.45 5.64 -15.56
C LEU A 193 -6.25 5.85 -16.50
N PRO A 194 -6.10 6.98 -17.22
CA PRO A 194 -4.93 7.23 -18.06
C PRO A 194 -3.60 7.23 -17.31
N ASN A 195 -3.60 7.54 -16.02
CA ASN A 195 -2.40 7.59 -15.18
C ASN A 195 -2.00 6.22 -14.61
N LEU A 196 -2.84 5.18 -14.76
CA LEU A 196 -2.46 3.82 -14.38
C LEU A 196 -1.17 3.41 -15.11
N GLY A 197 -0.24 2.81 -14.37
CA GLY A 197 1.02 2.33 -14.93
C GLY A 197 1.96 3.43 -15.43
N ARG A 198 1.79 4.70 -15.02
CA ARG A 198 2.81 5.74 -15.27
C ARG A 198 4.10 5.46 -14.51
N GLU A 199 4.01 4.75 -13.39
CA GLU A 199 5.07 4.04 -12.70
C GLU A 199 4.57 2.64 -12.35
N ALA A 200 5.46 1.66 -12.32
CA ALA A 200 5.17 0.29 -11.98
C ALA A 200 6.42 -0.39 -11.41
N THR A 201 6.24 -1.47 -10.70
CA THR A 201 7.31 -2.29 -10.16
C THR A 201 7.28 -3.66 -10.84
N VAL A 202 8.42 -4.13 -11.32
CA VAL A 202 8.56 -5.49 -11.83
C VAL A 202 8.94 -6.41 -10.67
N ILE A 203 8.02 -7.28 -10.29
CA ILE A 203 8.18 -8.22 -9.19
C ILE A 203 8.86 -9.51 -9.70
N GLY A 204 9.54 -10.23 -8.80
CA GLY A 204 10.21 -11.48 -9.10
C GLY A 204 9.26 -12.63 -9.44
N GLU A 205 9.84 -13.83 -9.64
CA GLU A 205 9.09 -15.01 -10.12
C GLU A 205 8.15 -15.62 -9.05
N ASP A 206 8.40 -15.37 -7.77
CA ASP A 206 7.59 -15.93 -6.67
C ASP A 206 6.16 -15.38 -6.66
N ILE A 207 5.90 -14.28 -7.37
CA ILE A 207 4.56 -13.70 -7.55
C ILE A 207 3.56 -14.70 -8.16
N ALA A 208 4.03 -15.69 -8.91
CA ALA A 208 3.19 -16.77 -9.42
C ALA A 208 2.49 -17.58 -8.32
N SER A 209 3.00 -17.52 -7.07
CA SER A 209 2.38 -18.09 -5.88
C SER A 209 1.29 -17.21 -5.25
N GLY A 210 0.85 -16.15 -5.95
CA GLY A 210 -0.18 -15.23 -5.47
C GLY A 210 0.32 -14.23 -4.44
N TYR A 211 -0.55 -13.83 -3.51
CA TYR A 211 -0.22 -12.85 -2.48
C TYR A 211 0.98 -13.26 -1.61
N SER A 212 1.10 -14.54 -1.27
CA SER A 212 2.23 -15.03 -0.49
C SER A 212 3.56 -14.92 -1.22
N GLY A 213 3.55 -15.06 -2.55
CA GLY A 213 4.70 -14.80 -3.41
C GLY A 213 5.06 -13.31 -3.43
N LEU A 214 4.08 -12.44 -3.67
CA LEU A 214 4.26 -11.00 -3.61
C LEU A 214 4.86 -10.54 -2.27
N PHE A 215 4.32 -11.03 -1.16
CA PHE A 215 4.84 -10.73 0.18
C PHE A 215 6.31 -11.14 0.32
N ARG A 216 6.66 -12.35 -0.13
CA ARG A 216 8.01 -12.89 -0.07
C ARG A 216 8.98 -12.11 -0.95
N ASP A 217 8.61 -11.83 -2.20
CA ASP A 217 9.44 -11.07 -3.14
C ASP A 217 9.76 -9.67 -2.61
N ILE A 218 8.76 -8.98 -2.03
CA ILE A 218 8.97 -7.66 -1.40
C ILE A 218 9.87 -7.80 -0.17
N ARG A 219 9.65 -8.77 0.70
CA ARG A 219 10.42 -8.98 1.93
C ARG A 219 11.86 -9.37 1.65
N GLU A 220 12.11 -10.18 0.63
CA GLU A 220 13.43 -10.72 0.26
C GLU A 220 14.14 -9.88 -0.81
N GLN A 221 13.62 -8.71 -1.13
CA GLN A 221 14.17 -7.79 -2.13
C GLN A 221 14.31 -8.40 -3.54
N LYS A 222 13.40 -9.28 -3.91
CA LYS A 222 13.33 -9.88 -5.25
C LYS A 222 12.53 -8.98 -6.21
N ILE A 223 12.89 -7.71 -6.26
CA ILE A 223 12.34 -6.72 -7.18
C ILE A 223 13.30 -6.64 -8.37
N ALA A 224 12.77 -6.77 -9.57
CA ALA A 224 13.59 -6.78 -10.76
C ALA A 224 13.91 -5.34 -11.24
N TYR A 225 12.94 -4.43 -11.13
CA TYR A 225 13.04 -3.01 -11.50
C TYR A 225 12.05 -2.17 -10.72
#